data_94648ac05b27dc94ad8b51bb6cb02c09
#
_entry.id   94648ac05b27dc94ad8b51bb6cb02c09
#
_cell.length_a   1.000
_cell.length_b   1.000
_cell.length_c   1.000
_cell.angle_alpha   90.00
_cell.angle_beta   90.00
_cell.angle_gamma   90.00
#
_symmetry.space_group_name_H-M   'P 1'
#
loop_
_entity.id
_entity.type
_entity.pdbx_description
1 polymer ?
#
loop_
_entity_poly.entity_id
_entity_poly.type
_entity_poly.pdbx_seq_one_letter_code
_entity_poly.pdbx_strand_id
1 'polypeptide(L)'
;MFCGEWFAAGEGMEEKGKMMMAFRSFLVGAVAAAGLMASAAPSVTVGDVKTGEPWSTITVDYTLGGVEADLDYKVAFDVTANGVTRGVTNAAAKLADGTASKVIDTAALFGAASADPKAKVRIVLIAVKPLGGVQLWEDGPYWAECNVGATKPEEYGYYFWWGDTVGYKRNASDTGWVSSQNGASFSFTVSDCLTYGKDTAQLQSAGYIDATGNLVAQYDAATAHLGAPWRMPTDAEYAALIDNCDTEWTTRNGVAGRLVKGRGAYATKSIFLPAAGLGYDSDLTGPGSYGNVWSSTPYSDYSDRAWGLDFNSGEFIRYGSDRYFGQSVRPLRGFAK
;
A
#
# COMPACT_ATOMS: atom_id res chain seq x y z
N MET A 1 36.68 41.44 25.36
CA MET A 1 37.73 42.12 24.54
C MET A 1 37.29 41.90 23.09
N PHE A 2 36.89 43.02 22.48
CA PHE A 2 36.76 43.38 21.05
C PHE A 2 36.01 42.39 20.15
N CYS A 3 34.81 42.70 19.72
CA CYS A 3 34.35 43.80 18.83
C CYS A 3 34.74 43.56 17.34
N GLY A 4 33.72 43.61 16.48
CA GLY A 4 33.84 43.80 15.06
C GLY A 4 32.55 43.55 14.31
N GLU A 5 31.58 44.48 14.46
CA GLU A 5 30.49 44.73 13.48
C GLU A 5 31.11 45.21 12.16
N TRP A 6 30.42 44.97 11.02
CA TRP A 6 30.14 46.01 10.04
C TRP A 6 29.05 45.63 9.07
N PHE A 7 28.14 46.56 8.94
CA PHE A 7 27.01 46.83 8.09
C PHE A 7 27.31 46.79 6.56
N ALA A 8 26.28 46.53 5.75
CA ALA A 8 25.49 47.43 4.93
C ALA A 8 24.65 46.63 3.93
N ALA A 9 23.39 46.72 3.95
CA ALA A 9 22.40 47.49 3.23
C ALA A 9 22.50 47.51 1.68
N GLY A 10 21.43 47.11 1.02
CA GLY A 10 21.19 47.33 -0.44
C GLY A 10 19.97 46.57 -0.94
N GLU A 11 18.84 47.19 -0.82
CA GLU A 11 17.65 47.24 -1.66
C GLU A 11 17.46 46.26 -2.80
N GLY A 12 16.33 45.48 -2.77
CA GLY A 12 15.17 45.68 -3.61
C GLY A 12 15.16 44.98 -4.97
N MET A 13 14.33 44.02 -5.12
CA MET A 13 13.29 44.02 -6.16
C MET A 13 12.45 42.72 -6.09
N GLU A 14 11.15 42.89 -6.11
CA GLU A 14 10.14 41.87 -6.33
C GLU A 14 10.42 41.06 -7.60
N GLU A 15 10.45 39.73 -7.49
CA GLU A 15 10.09 38.91 -8.62
C GLU A 15 9.20 37.75 -8.16
N LYS A 16 8.03 37.75 -8.74
CA LYS A 16 6.92 36.82 -8.54
C LYS A 16 7.36 35.39 -8.75
N GLY A 17 7.09 34.55 -7.73
CA GLY A 17 7.35 33.14 -7.75
C GLY A 17 6.69 32.40 -8.90
N LYS A 18 7.50 31.80 -9.72
CA LYS A 18 7.16 30.60 -10.49
C LYS A 18 7.59 29.39 -9.68
N MET A 19 6.61 28.73 -9.09
CA MET A 19 6.82 27.42 -8.47
C MET A 19 7.05 26.40 -9.59
N MET A 20 8.31 26.24 -9.98
CA MET A 20 8.75 25.17 -10.86
C MET A 20 8.87 23.90 -10.04
N MET A 21 7.87 22.99 -10.14
CA MET A 21 8.03 21.61 -9.69
C MET A 21 9.08 20.93 -10.57
N ALA A 22 10.28 20.85 -10.06
CA ALA A 22 11.32 20.00 -10.64
C ALA A 22 10.99 18.54 -10.34
N PHE A 23 10.47 17.82 -11.32
CA PHE A 23 10.48 16.37 -11.32
C PHE A 23 11.95 15.89 -11.40
N ARG A 24 12.49 15.47 -10.27
CA ARG A 24 13.76 14.75 -10.22
C ARG A 24 13.55 13.39 -10.88
N SER A 25 14.15 13.19 -12.03
CA SER A 25 14.38 11.88 -12.63
C SER A 25 15.23 11.04 -11.66
N PHE A 26 14.61 10.09 -10.98
CA PHE A 26 15.36 9.05 -10.29
C PHE A 26 15.88 8.06 -11.34
N LEU A 27 17.15 8.18 -11.66
CA LEU A 27 17.89 7.14 -12.37
C LEU A 27 18.08 5.98 -11.38
N VAL A 28 17.29 4.93 -11.50
CA VAL A 28 17.50 3.69 -10.75
C VAL A 28 18.69 2.97 -11.38
N GLY A 29 19.82 3.01 -10.69
CA GLY A 29 21.00 2.25 -11.05
C GLY A 29 20.70 0.76 -11.02
N ALA A 30 21.05 0.07 -12.11
CA ALA A 30 21.00 -1.37 -12.22
C ALA A 30 21.98 -2.00 -11.24
N VAL A 31 21.48 -2.79 -10.28
CA VAL A 31 22.29 -3.75 -9.54
C VAL A 31 22.36 -5.01 -10.38
N ALA A 32 23.53 -5.28 -10.92
CA ALA A 32 23.81 -6.50 -11.65
C ALA A 32 23.82 -7.70 -10.69
N ALA A 33 22.84 -8.60 -10.84
CA ALA A 33 22.90 -9.97 -10.34
C ALA A 33 23.34 -10.87 -11.50
N ALA A 34 24.44 -11.57 -11.31
CA ALA A 34 25.05 -12.44 -12.30
C ALA A 34 24.13 -13.63 -12.66
N GLY A 35 23.97 -13.87 -13.97
CA GLY A 35 23.58 -15.19 -14.49
C GLY A 35 22.16 -15.35 -15.00
N LEU A 36 21.56 -14.34 -15.66
CA LEU A 36 20.39 -14.54 -16.53
C LEU A 36 20.67 -13.94 -17.90
N MET A 37 20.30 -14.67 -18.95
CA MET A 37 20.28 -14.16 -20.31
C MET A 37 19.65 -12.77 -20.31
N ALA A 38 20.31 -11.78 -20.86
CA ALA A 38 19.81 -10.41 -20.91
C ALA A 38 18.50 -10.38 -21.70
N SER A 39 17.38 -10.38 -20.98
CA SER A 39 16.10 -9.96 -21.52
C SER A 39 16.28 -8.51 -22.00
N ALA A 40 15.78 -8.19 -23.18
CA ALA A 40 15.79 -6.82 -23.66
C ALA A 40 15.08 -5.94 -22.61
N ALA A 41 15.67 -4.79 -22.29
CA ALA A 41 15.07 -3.88 -21.32
C ALA A 41 13.62 -3.54 -21.74
N PRO A 42 12.68 -3.48 -20.78
CA PRO A 42 11.29 -3.11 -21.07
C PRO A 42 11.23 -1.80 -21.86
N SER A 43 10.49 -1.82 -22.95
CA SER A 43 10.41 -0.70 -23.87
C SER A 43 8.97 -0.39 -24.25
N VAL A 44 8.70 0.86 -24.59
CA VAL A 44 7.43 1.29 -25.17
C VAL A 44 7.70 2.14 -26.39
N THR A 45 7.02 1.79 -27.49
CA THR A 45 7.08 2.55 -28.75
C THR A 45 5.74 3.18 -29.02
N VAL A 46 5.72 4.49 -29.29
CA VAL A 46 4.51 5.20 -29.70
C VAL A 46 4.23 4.85 -31.16
N GLY A 47 3.00 4.41 -31.42
CA GLY A 47 2.45 4.23 -32.76
C GLY A 47 1.69 5.46 -33.25
N ASP A 48 0.50 5.24 -33.76
CA ASP A 48 -0.36 6.32 -34.27
C ASP A 48 -0.94 7.16 -33.13
N VAL A 49 -0.96 8.48 -33.31
CA VAL A 49 -1.66 9.44 -32.45
C VAL A 49 -2.76 10.07 -33.28
N LYS A 50 -4.02 9.79 -32.92
CA LYS A 50 -5.21 10.30 -33.61
C LYS A 50 -5.98 11.26 -32.72
N THR A 51 -6.25 12.44 -33.23
CA THR A 51 -7.10 13.42 -32.55
C THR A 51 -8.56 13.23 -33.00
N GLY A 52 -9.47 13.17 -32.00
CA GLY A 52 -10.91 13.11 -32.27
C GLY A 52 -11.49 14.50 -32.61
N GLU A 53 -12.51 14.52 -33.45
CA GLU A 53 -13.26 15.74 -33.78
C GLU A 53 -14.65 15.71 -33.13
N PRO A 54 -15.08 16.76 -32.41
CA PRO A 54 -14.30 17.93 -32.01
C PRO A 54 -13.17 17.56 -31.04
N TRP A 55 -12.16 18.42 -30.89
CA TRP A 55 -11.04 18.20 -29.97
C TRP A 55 -11.51 17.93 -28.53
N SER A 56 -11.70 16.66 -28.21
CA SER A 56 -12.11 16.20 -26.89
C SER A 56 -11.31 14.99 -26.43
N THR A 57 -10.75 14.25 -27.39
CA THR A 57 -9.99 13.03 -27.11
C THR A 57 -8.78 12.87 -28.02
N ILE A 58 -7.75 12.20 -27.53
CA ILE A 58 -6.65 11.63 -28.32
C ILE A 58 -6.67 10.13 -28.13
N THR A 59 -6.57 9.39 -29.22
CA THR A 59 -6.28 7.96 -29.18
C THR A 59 -4.81 7.76 -29.50
N VAL A 60 -4.11 7.06 -28.62
CA VAL A 60 -2.68 6.77 -28.74
C VAL A 60 -2.49 5.27 -28.82
N ASP A 61 -2.00 4.79 -29.96
CA ASP A 61 -1.60 3.42 -30.13
C ASP A 61 -0.12 3.27 -29.70
N TYR A 62 0.20 2.20 -28.97
CA TYR A 62 1.56 1.95 -28.52
C TYR A 62 1.86 0.46 -28.44
N THR A 63 3.12 0.10 -28.54
CA THR A 63 3.59 -1.28 -28.46
C THR A 63 4.53 -1.44 -27.29
N LEU A 64 4.31 -2.46 -26.48
CA LEU A 64 5.14 -2.88 -25.36
C LEU A 64 6.03 -4.04 -25.80
N GLY A 65 7.28 -4.04 -25.37
CA GLY A 65 8.22 -5.13 -25.61
C GLY A 65 9.17 -5.33 -24.43
N GLY A 66 9.52 -6.59 -24.14
CA GLY A 66 10.43 -6.95 -23.06
C GLY A 66 9.83 -6.78 -21.67
N VAL A 67 8.48 -6.82 -21.55
CA VAL A 67 7.78 -6.66 -20.28
C VAL A 67 7.94 -7.93 -19.47
N GLU A 68 8.46 -7.80 -18.26
CA GLU A 68 8.67 -8.93 -17.35
C GLU A 68 7.36 -9.34 -16.68
N ALA A 69 6.99 -10.62 -16.77
CA ALA A 69 5.69 -11.13 -16.30
C ALA A 69 5.48 -11.02 -14.77
N ASP A 70 6.55 -10.88 -14.00
CA ASP A 70 6.56 -10.75 -12.55
C ASP A 70 6.63 -9.30 -12.06
N LEU A 71 6.77 -8.33 -12.97
CA LEU A 71 6.74 -6.91 -12.67
C LEU A 71 5.38 -6.28 -13.00
N ASP A 72 4.97 -5.35 -12.16
CA ASP A 72 3.91 -4.41 -12.51
C ASP A 72 4.50 -3.19 -13.22
N TYR A 73 3.74 -2.60 -14.15
CA TYR A 73 4.18 -1.42 -14.88
C TYR A 73 3.11 -0.33 -14.81
N LYS A 74 3.56 0.91 -14.76
CA LYS A 74 2.74 2.11 -15.02
C LYS A 74 3.07 2.61 -16.41
N VAL A 75 2.04 2.94 -17.18
CA VAL A 75 2.21 3.65 -18.45
C VAL A 75 1.79 5.11 -18.22
N ALA A 76 2.72 6.02 -18.37
CA ALA A 76 2.49 7.45 -18.26
C ALA A 76 2.50 8.08 -19.66
N PHE A 77 1.54 8.95 -19.91
CA PHE A 77 1.36 9.65 -21.17
C PHE A 77 1.51 11.16 -20.91
N ASP A 78 2.53 11.78 -21.46
CA ASP A 78 2.70 13.23 -21.45
C ASP A 78 2.16 13.78 -22.76
N VAL A 79 1.03 14.47 -22.68
CA VAL A 79 0.40 15.14 -23.83
C VAL A 79 0.83 16.59 -23.84
N THR A 80 1.38 17.05 -24.95
CA THR A 80 1.74 18.47 -25.16
C THR A 80 0.84 19.08 -26.22
N ALA A 81 0.06 20.07 -25.83
CA ALA A 81 -0.83 20.82 -26.69
C ALA A 81 -0.63 22.31 -26.45
N ASN A 82 -0.54 23.10 -27.51
CA ASN A 82 -0.35 24.58 -27.45
C ASN A 82 0.81 25.01 -26.52
N GLY A 83 1.90 24.24 -26.51
CA GLY A 83 3.07 24.49 -25.65
C GLY A 83 2.92 24.11 -24.18
N VAL A 84 1.76 23.55 -23.77
CA VAL A 84 1.51 23.08 -22.40
C VAL A 84 1.56 21.57 -22.37
N THR A 85 2.26 20.99 -21.40
CA THR A 85 2.31 19.53 -21.18
C THR A 85 1.46 19.16 -19.97
N ARG A 86 0.63 18.13 -20.14
CA ARG A 86 -0.16 17.50 -19.07
C ARG A 86 0.07 15.99 -19.09
N GLY A 87 0.15 15.39 -17.92
CA GLY A 87 0.39 13.95 -17.76
C GLY A 87 -0.87 13.18 -17.36
N VAL A 88 -0.99 11.97 -17.89
CA VAL A 88 -1.96 10.96 -17.44
C VAL A 88 -1.17 9.68 -17.16
N THR A 89 -1.39 9.08 -16.00
CA THR A 89 -0.74 7.83 -15.63
C THR A 89 -1.79 6.78 -15.31
N ASN A 90 -1.66 5.60 -15.89
CA ASN A 90 -2.49 4.47 -15.51
C ASN A 90 -2.04 3.91 -14.14
N ALA A 91 -2.96 3.27 -13.44
CA ALA A 91 -2.61 2.48 -12.27
C ALA A 91 -1.56 1.40 -12.64
N ALA A 92 -0.77 0.98 -11.65
CA ALA A 92 0.16 -0.12 -11.87
C ALA A 92 -0.63 -1.41 -12.17
N ALA A 93 -0.18 -2.15 -13.18
CA ALA A 93 -0.82 -3.40 -13.60
C ALA A 93 0.22 -4.34 -14.23
N LYS A 94 -0.05 -5.63 -14.21
CA LYS A 94 0.67 -6.58 -15.05
C LYS A 94 0.32 -6.31 -16.50
N LEU A 95 1.36 -6.05 -17.29
CA LEU A 95 1.23 -5.85 -18.72
C LEU A 95 1.89 -7.02 -19.46
N ALA A 96 1.55 -7.18 -20.71
CA ALA A 96 2.17 -8.16 -21.62
C ALA A 96 2.72 -7.42 -22.84
N ASP A 97 3.70 -8.04 -23.49
CA ASP A 97 4.19 -7.56 -24.79
C ASP A 97 3.05 -7.53 -25.80
N GLY A 98 3.06 -6.53 -26.64
CA GLY A 98 2.05 -6.39 -27.70
C GLY A 98 1.57 -4.96 -27.88
N THR A 99 0.62 -4.79 -28.77
CA THR A 99 0.03 -3.49 -29.12
C THR A 99 -1.18 -3.21 -28.24
N ALA A 100 -1.27 -1.98 -27.74
CA ALA A 100 -2.40 -1.48 -26.96
C ALA A 100 -2.78 -0.08 -27.43
N SER A 101 -3.97 0.36 -27.03
CA SER A 101 -4.48 1.70 -27.35
C SER A 101 -5.02 2.37 -26.10
N LYS A 102 -4.80 3.67 -25.97
CA LYS A 102 -5.29 4.51 -24.88
C LYS A 102 -6.03 5.71 -25.42
N VAL A 103 -7.29 5.85 -25.01
CA VAL A 103 -8.05 7.09 -25.22
C VAL A 103 -7.77 8.03 -24.04
N ILE A 104 -7.39 9.26 -24.34
CA ILE A 104 -7.11 10.31 -23.36
C ILE A 104 -8.12 11.44 -23.59
N ASP A 105 -8.83 11.82 -22.51
CA ASP A 105 -9.73 12.96 -22.50
C ASP A 105 -8.91 14.26 -22.45
N THR A 106 -8.78 14.91 -23.59
CA THR A 106 -8.03 16.17 -23.71
C THR A 106 -8.83 17.38 -23.23
N ALA A 107 -10.15 17.30 -23.29
CA ALA A 107 -11.01 18.35 -22.72
C ALA A 107 -10.88 18.41 -21.21
N ALA A 108 -10.77 17.26 -20.54
CA ALA A 108 -10.51 17.21 -19.11
C ALA A 108 -9.11 17.73 -18.73
N LEU A 109 -8.09 17.48 -19.59
CA LEU A 109 -6.71 17.90 -19.34
C LEU A 109 -6.46 19.40 -19.60
N PHE A 110 -7.01 19.93 -20.69
CA PHE A 110 -6.66 21.26 -21.21
C PHE A 110 -7.84 22.24 -21.24
N GLY A 111 -9.07 21.78 -21.02
CA GLY A 111 -10.30 22.53 -21.23
C GLY A 111 -10.79 22.43 -22.69
N ALA A 112 -12.10 22.49 -22.87
CA ALA A 112 -12.76 22.30 -24.19
C ALA A 112 -12.35 23.34 -25.28
N ALA A 113 -11.77 24.47 -24.88
CA ALA A 113 -11.34 25.55 -25.82
C ALA A 113 -9.88 25.36 -26.32
N SER A 114 -9.15 24.34 -25.86
CA SER A 114 -7.72 24.20 -26.14
C SER A 114 -7.44 23.20 -27.27
N ALA A 115 -8.22 23.22 -28.35
CA ALA A 115 -8.03 22.36 -29.51
C ALA A 115 -6.62 22.51 -30.11
N ASP A 116 -5.88 21.43 -30.21
CA ASP A 116 -4.59 21.36 -30.89
C ASP A 116 -4.45 20.05 -31.67
N PRO A 117 -4.75 20.04 -32.97
CA PRO A 117 -4.64 18.85 -33.81
C PRO A 117 -3.19 18.38 -34.01
N LYS A 118 -2.21 19.15 -33.57
CA LYS A 118 -0.77 18.84 -33.64
C LYS A 118 -0.21 18.39 -32.29
N ALA A 119 -1.07 18.02 -31.36
CA ALA A 119 -0.63 17.56 -30.06
C ALA A 119 0.39 16.39 -30.18
N LYS A 120 1.43 16.47 -29.36
CA LYS A 120 2.48 15.43 -29.27
C LYS A 120 2.24 14.62 -28.02
N VAL A 121 2.46 13.31 -28.14
CA VAL A 121 2.38 12.40 -26.99
C VAL A 121 3.74 11.73 -26.78
N ARG A 122 4.23 11.78 -25.57
CA ARG A 122 5.35 11.00 -25.10
C ARG A 122 4.81 9.93 -24.15
N ILE A 123 5.22 8.68 -24.36
CA ILE A 123 4.88 7.58 -23.46
C ILE A 123 6.13 7.17 -22.68
N VAL A 124 5.95 6.89 -21.40
CA VAL A 124 6.99 6.37 -20.52
C VAL A 124 6.45 5.10 -19.85
N LEU A 125 7.18 4.00 -20.02
CA LEU A 125 6.95 2.77 -19.30
C LEU A 125 7.77 2.78 -18.01
N ILE A 126 7.12 2.72 -16.88
CA ILE A 126 7.74 2.75 -15.55
C ILE A 126 7.55 1.36 -14.94
N ALA A 127 8.63 0.59 -14.86
CA ALA A 127 8.62 -0.64 -14.08
C ALA A 127 8.38 -0.28 -12.61
N VAL A 128 7.33 -0.85 -12.05
CA VAL A 128 7.06 -0.77 -10.63
C VAL A 128 7.61 -2.06 -10.06
N LYS A 129 8.59 -1.95 -9.16
CA LYS A 129 9.06 -3.14 -8.43
C LYS A 129 7.83 -3.86 -7.91
N PRO A 130 7.71 -5.19 -8.11
CA PRO A 130 6.57 -5.90 -7.57
C PRO A 130 6.52 -5.55 -6.09
N LEU A 131 5.42 -5.00 -5.67
CA LEU A 131 5.10 -4.96 -4.26
C LEU A 131 4.99 -6.43 -3.90
N GLY A 132 6.04 -7.04 -3.33
CA GLY A 132 6.09 -8.44 -3.00
C GLY A 132 4.72 -8.94 -2.51
N GLY A 133 4.46 -10.18 -2.67
CA GLY A 133 3.22 -10.77 -2.20
C GLY A 133 3.13 -12.20 -2.69
N VAL A 134 2.53 -13.03 -1.88
CA VAL A 134 2.40 -14.46 -2.12
C VAL A 134 0.94 -14.79 -2.36
N GLN A 135 0.62 -15.26 -3.55
CA GLN A 135 -0.67 -15.87 -3.82
C GLN A 135 -0.66 -17.31 -3.32
N LEU A 136 -1.60 -17.68 -2.47
CA LEU A 136 -1.63 -18.97 -1.78
C LEU A 136 -2.62 -19.96 -2.40
N TRP A 137 -3.54 -19.50 -3.26
CA TRP A 137 -4.48 -20.32 -4.03
C TRP A 137 -4.90 -19.63 -5.32
N GLU A 138 -5.50 -20.35 -6.24
CA GLU A 138 -6.00 -19.84 -7.52
C GLU A 138 -7.07 -18.76 -7.27
N ASP A 139 -6.98 -17.65 -7.99
CA ASP A 139 -7.84 -16.47 -7.83
C ASP A 139 -7.81 -15.83 -6.42
N GLY A 140 -6.92 -16.27 -5.53
CA GLY A 140 -6.72 -15.65 -4.22
C GLY A 140 -5.97 -14.32 -4.29
N PRO A 141 -6.03 -13.52 -3.24
CA PRO A 141 -5.26 -12.29 -3.14
C PRO A 141 -3.76 -12.58 -2.96
N TYR A 142 -2.95 -11.56 -3.17
CA TYR A 142 -1.52 -11.59 -2.86
C TYR A 142 -1.30 -11.06 -1.45
N TRP A 143 -0.88 -11.91 -0.55
CA TRP A 143 -0.54 -11.57 0.84
C TRP A 143 0.87 -11.00 0.92
N ALA A 144 1.05 -9.93 1.68
CA ALA A 144 2.37 -9.38 1.95
C ALA A 144 3.23 -10.41 2.72
N GLU A 145 4.52 -10.42 2.46
CA GLU A 145 5.45 -11.31 3.18
C GLU A 145 5.68 -10.87 4.62
N CYS A 146 5.50 -9.57 4.91
CA CYS A 146 5.75 -8.94 6.21
C CYS A 146 4.53 -8.22 6.74
N ASN A 147 4.44 -8.03 8.05
CA ASN A 147 3.51 -7.10 8.67
C ASN A 147 3.86 -5.65 8.32
N VAL A 148 2.90 -4.73 8.44
CA VAL A 148 3.17 -3.29 8.29
C VAL A 148 4.26 -2.86 9.28
N GLY A 149 5.27 -2.14 8.78
CA GLY A 149 6.42 -1.69 9.58
C GLY A 149 7.54 -2.72 9.78
N ALA A 150 7.35 -3.95 9.29
CA ALA A 150 8.38 -5.00 9.29
C ALA A 150 9.12 -5.06 7.95
N THR A 151 10.37 -5.50 7.98
CA THR A 151 11.22 -5.73 6.80
C THR A 151 11.49 -7.21 6.54
N LYS A 152 11.22 -8.06 7.54
CA LYS A 152 11.37 -9.51 7.49
C LYS A 152 10.09 -10.18 7.96
N PRO A 153 9.77 -11.38 7.45
CA PRO A 153 8.53 -12.09 7.80
C PRO A 153 8.36 -12.42 9.29
N GLU A 154 9.46 -12.60 10.02
CA GLU A 154 9.47 -12.90 11.44
C GLU A 154 9.37 -11.66 12.35
N GLU A 155 9.52 -10.45 11.81
CA GLU A 155 9.37 -9.22 12.60
C GLU A 155 7.89 -8.93 12.86
N TYR A 156 7.59 -8.46 14.07
CA TYR A 156 6.21 -8.17 14.51
C TYR A 156 5.59 -6.99 13.77
N GLY A 157 6.40 -6.01 13.33
CA GLY A 157 5.95 -4.78 12.70
C GLY A 157 5.40 -3.76 13.70
N TYR A 158 4.54 -2.88 13.21
CA TYR A 158 3.83 -1.92 14.05
C TYR A 158 2.52 -2.52 14.57
N TYR A 159 2.04 -1.94 15.69
CA TYR A 159 0.76 -2.25 16.31
C TYR A 159 -0.19 -1.08 16.13
N PHE A 160 -1.45 -1.36 15.87
CA PHE A 160 -2.49 -0.38 15.57
C PHE A 160 -3.71 -0.68 16.41
N TRP A 161 -4.39 0.33 16.96
CA TRP A 161 -5.79 0.15 17.33
C TRP A 161 -6.62 0.16 16.02
N TRP A 162 -7.83 -0.40 16.05
CA TRP A 162 -8.61 -0.61 14.83
C TRP A 162 -9.08 0.70 14.18
N GLY A 163 -8.59 0.98 12.97
CA GLY A 163 -8.80 2.24 12.25
C GLY A 163 -7.70 3.28 12.46
N ASP A 164 -6.65 2.94 13.21
CA ASP A 164 -5.44 3.75 13.32
C ASP A 164 -4.53 3.58 12.10
N THR A 165 -3.86 4.64 11.73
CA THR A 165 -2.88 4.66 10.62
C THR A 165 -1.52 5.20 11.04
N VAL A 166 -1.32 5.54 12.31
CA VAL A 166 -0.02 5.99 12.84
C VAL A 166 0.91 4.80 13.04
N GLY A 167 0.43 3.79 13.75
CA GLY A 167 1.20 2.61 14.14
C GLY A 167 2.20 2.87 15.24
N TYR A 168 2.36 1.91 16.12
CA TYR A 168 3.19 2.01 17.32
C TYR A 168 4.16 0.85 17.44
N LYS A 169 5.30 1.09 18.04
CA LYS A 169 6.32 0.08 18.34
C LYS A 169 6.78 0.19 19.78
N ARG A 170 7.39 -0.87 20.28
CA ARG A 170 8.01 -0.82 21.61
C ARG A 170 9.10 0.25 21.65
N ASN A 171 9.21 0.96 22.77
CA ASN A 171 10.32 1.85 23.01
C ASN A 171 11.62 1.04 23.24
N ALA A 172 12.77 1.73 23.25
CA ALA A 172 14.08 1.07 23.40
C ALA A 172 14.25 0.29 24.71
N SER A 173 13.48 0.61 25.75
CA SER A 173 13.51 -0.06 27.06
C SER A 173 12.49 -1.18 27.19
N ASP A 174 11.69 -1.40 26.15
CA ASP A 174 10.57 -2.37 26.13
C ASP A 174 9.54 -2.19 27.27
N THR A 175 9.32 -0.96 27.70
CA THR A 175 8.45 -0.60 28.84
C THR A 175 7.21 0.18 28.44
N GLY A 176 7.01 0.45 27.15
CA GLY A 176 5.89 1.23 26.64
C GLY A 176 5.92 1.35 25.14
N TRP A 177 4.98 2.09 24.59
CA TRP A 177 4.82 2.28 23.16
C TRP A 177 5.26 3.68 22.73
N VAL A 178 5.75 3.76 21.50
CA VAL A 178 6.05 5.04 20.85
C VAL A 178 5.49 5.04 19.43
N SER A 179 5.00 6.19 19.02
CA SER A 179 4.53 6.44 17.67
C SER A 179 5.64 6.18 16.64
N SER A 180 5.30 5.48 15.56
CA SER A 180 6.23 5.22 14.46
C SER A 180 6.62 6.49 13.70
N GLN A 181 5.79 7.55 13.77
CA GLN A 181 5.96 8.77 13.00
C GLN A 181 6.86 9.79 13.70
N ASN A 182 6.71 9.96 15.01
CA ASN A 182 7.37 11.04 15.73
C ASN A 182 8.03 10.62 17.06
N GLY A 183 7.92 9.33 17.44
CA GLY A 183 8.49 8.79 18.67
C GLY A 183 7.78 9.22 19.96
N ALA A 184 6.62 9.90 19.87
CA ALA A 184 5.84 10.27 21.04
C ALA A 184 5.35 9.03 21.78
N SER A 185 5.36 9.08 23.12
CA SER A 185 4.83 8.00 23.97
C SER A 185 3.33 7.81 23.73
N PHE A 186 2.91 6.54 23.81
CA PHE A 186 1.52 6.12 23.57
C PHE A 186 1.15 4.96 24.49
N SER A 187 -0.14 4.77 24.73
CA SER A 187 -0.72 3.61 25.40
C SER A 187 -2.00 3.19 24.68
N PHE A 188 -2.25 1.89 24.60
CA PHE A 188 -3.45 1.35 23.97
C PHE A 188 -4.62 1.36 24.95
N THR A 189 -5.36 2.46 24.98
CA THR A 189 -6.50 2.67 25.88
C THR A 189 -7.79 2.93 25.12
N VAL A 190 -8.92 2.74 25.79
CA VAL A 190 -10.25 3.01 25.22
C VAL A 190 -10.37 4.47 24.77
N SER A 191 -9.79 5.42 25.52
CA SER A 191 -9.88 6.86 25.24
C SER A 191 -9.15 7.26 23.95
N ASP A 192 -8.14 6.49 23.54
CA ASP A 192 -7.33 6.81 22.37
C ASP A 192 -7.89 6.17 21.08
N CYS A 193 -8.80 5.21 21.22
CA CYS A 193 -9.42 4.53 20.09
C CYS A 193 -10.69 5.24 19.61
N LEU A 194 -10.56 6.03 18.54
CA LEU A 194 -11.65 6.86 18.01
C LEU A 194 -12.82 6.05 17.43
N THR A 195 -12.66 4.77 17.16
CA THR A 195 -13.68 3.88 16.63
C THR A 195 -14.38 3.06 17.71
N TYR A 196 -13.88 3.07 18.95
CA TYR A 196 -14.43 2.28 20.05
C TYR A 196 -15.86 2.72 20.42
N GLY A 197 -16.72 1.75 20.67
CA GLY A 197 -18.12 2.00 21.04
C GLY A 197 -19.04 2.49 19.93
N LYS A 198 -18.54 2.65 18.69
CA LYS A 198 -19.37 3.03 17.54
C LYS A 198 -19.94 1.79 16.85
N ASP A 199 -21.24 1.72 16.74
CA ASP A 199 -21.90 0.69 15.92
C ASP A 199 -21.62 0.89 14.41
N THR A 200 -22.04 -0.06 13.58
CA THR A 200 -21.79 -0.03 12.14
C THR A 200 -22.36 1.23 11.48
N ALA A 201 -23.56 1.68 11.87
CA ALA A 201 -24.19 2.87 11.31
C ALA A 201 -23.42 4.15 11.69
N GLN A 202 -22.95 4.22 12.93
CA GLN A 202 -22.12 5.33 13.43
C GLN A 202 -20.75 5.35 12.76
N LEU A 203 -20.12 4.18 12.55
CA LEU A 203 -18.85 4.09 11.80
C LEU A 203 -19.01 4.57 10.36
N GLN A 204 -20.10 4.15 9.70
CA GLN A 204 -20.40 4.55 8.33
C GLN A 204 -20.72 6.03 8.23
N SER A 205 -21.56 6.54 9.12
CA SER A 205 -21.91 7.98 9.17
C SER A 205 -20.70 8.87 9.45
N ALA A 206 -19.76 8.39 10.25
CA ALA A 206 -18.50 9.09 10.55
C ALA A 206 -17.42 8.90 9.47
N GLY A 207 -17.69 8.10 8.43
CA GLY A 207 -16.78 7.88 7.31
C GLY A 207 -15.60 6.94 7.60
N TYR A 208 -15.64 6.17 8.68
CA TYR A 208 -14.61 5.16 8.97
C TYR A 208 -14.71 3.95 8.06
N ILE A 209 -15.92 3.53 7.73
CA ILE A 209 -16.20 2.39 6.86
C ILE A 209 -17.03 2.81 5.65
N ASP A 210 -16.91 2.05 4.58
CA ASP A 210 -17.68 2.23 3.35
C ASP A 210 -19.04 1.49 3.37
N ALA A 211 -19.74 1.51 2.24
CA ALA A 211 -21.03 0.81 2.08
C ALA A 211 -20.90 -0.72 2.13
N THR A 212 -19.70 -1.27 1.95
CA THR A 212 -19.41 -2.71 2.09
C THR A 212 -19.12 -3.11 3.53
N GLY A 213 -19.05 -2.13 4.44
CA GLY A 213 -18.79 -2.34 5.85
C GLY A 213 -17.33 -2.52 6.22
N ASN A 214 -16.38 -2.09 5.37
CA ASN A 214 -14.95 -2.21 5.63
C ASN A 214 -14.30 -0.84 5.78
N LEU A 215 -13.18 -0.74 6.51
CA LEU A 215 -12.42 0.50 6.65
C LEU A 215 -12.11 1.11 5.29
N VAL A 216 -12.35 2.40 5.15
CA VAL A 216 -11.94 3.15 3.96
C VAL A 216 -10.44 3.39 3.98
N ALA A 217 -9.84 3.64 2.80
CA ALA A 217 -8.40 3.79 2.62
C ALA A 217 -7.73 4.79 3.59
N GLN A 218 -8.46 5.81 4.03
CA GLN A 218 -7.98 6.81 4.99
C GLN A 218 -7.73 6.23 6.40
N TYR A 219 -8.44 5.17 6.77
CA TYR A 219 -8.35 4.51 8.07
C TYR A 219 -7.81 3.08 7.98
N ASP A 220 -7.29 2.71 6.82
CA ASP A 220 -6.66 1.43 6.56
C ASP A 220 -5.14 1.56 6.73
N ALA A 221 -4.59 0.94 7.77
CA ALA A 221 -3.17 1.01 8.11
C ALA A 221 -2.26 0.50 6.99
N ALA A 222 -2.67 -0.55 6.27
CA ALA A 222 -1.88 -1.07 5.16
C ALA A 222 -1.84 -0.09 3.98
N THR A 223 -2.98 0.50 3.64
CA THR A 223 -3.05 1.55 2.60
C THR A 223 -2.23 2.78 2.98
N ALA A 224 -2.32 3.21 4.25
CA ALA A 224 -1.59 4.39 4.73
C ALA A 224 -0.07 4.22 4.66
N HIS A 225 0.46 3.03 4.98
CA HIS A 225 1.90 2.79 5.04
C HIS A 225 2.50 2.31 3.72
N LEU A 226 1.76 1.55 2.92
CA LEU A 226 2.27 0.92 1.69
C LEU A 226 1.72 1.55 0.41
N GLY A 227 0.64 2.33 0.52
CA GLY A 227 -0.09 2.86 -0.63
C GLY A 227 -0.97 1.81 -1.31
N ALA A 228 -1.98 2.27 -2.06
CA ALA A 228 -2.77 1.37 -2.90
C ALA A 228 -1.86 0.66 -3.92
N PRO A 229 -2.14 -0.61 -4.26
CA PRO A 229 -3.35 -1.39 -3.97
C PRO A 229 -3.30 -2.22 -2.68
N TRP A 230 -2.32 -2.00 -1.80
CA TRP A 230 -2.26 -2.68 -0.53
C TRP A 230 -3.37 -2.18 0.41
N ARG A 231 -3.97 -3.10 1.14
CA ARG A 231 -5.01 -2.84 2.14
C ARG A 231 -5.01 -3.90 3.22
N MET A 232 -5.73 -3.65 4.28
CA MET A 232 -6.04 -4.66 5.29
C MET A 232 -6.97 -5.73 4.70
N PRO A 233 -6.83 -7.00 5.12
CA PRO A 233 -7.78 -8.05 4.77
C PRO A 233 -9.16 -7.76 5.36
N THR A 234 -10.21 -8.18 4.66
CA THR A 234 -11.56 -8.29 5.24
C THR A 234 -11.66 -9.55 6.08
N ASP A 235 -12.70 -9.65 6.92
CA ASP A 235 -13.04 -10.87 7.65
C ASP A 235 -13.29 -12.06 6.69
N ALA A 236 -13.97 -11.82 5.57
CA ALA A 236 -14.20 -12.84 4.55
C ALA A 236 -12.90 -13.36 3.91
N GLU A 237 -11.89 -12.53 3.76
CA GLU A 237 -10.59 -12.95 3.23
C GLU A 237 -9.79 -13.76 4.23
N TYR A 238 -9.94 -13.50 5.53
CA TYR A 238 -9.39 -14.40 6.55
C TYR A 238 -10.13 -15.75 6.60
N ALA A 239 -11.46 -15.77 6.40
CA ALA A 239 -12.19 -17.01 6.21
C ALA A 239 -11.63 -17.81 5.02
N ALA A 240 -11.46 -17.16 3.87
CA ALA A 240 -10.89 -17.78 2.68
C ALA A 240 -9.45 -18.28 2.90
N LEU A 241 -8.63 -17.56 3.66
CA LEU A 241 -7.27 -17.99 4.03
C LEU A 241 -7.30 -19.30 4.83
N ILE A 242 -8.20 -19.38 5.82
CA ILE A 242 -8.37 -20.59 6.65
C ILE A 242 -8.85 -21.77 5.80
N ASP A 243 -9.81 -21.54 4.90
CA ASP A 243 -10.42 -22.59 4.10
C ASP A 243 -9.48 -23.15 3.02
N ASN A 244 -8.62 -22.30 2.43
CA ASN A 244 -7.79 -22.68 1.28
C ASN A 244 -6.35 -23.05 1.62
N CYS A 245 -5.91 -22.88 2.86
CA CYS A 245 -4.52 -23.10 3.25
C CYS A 245 -4.37 -24.15 4.34
N ASP A 246 -3.19 -24.76 4.38
CA ASP A 246 -2.74 -25.53 5.54
C ASP A 246 -1.92 -24.64 6.45
N THR A 247 -1.97 -24.89 7.77
CA THR A 247 -1.22 -24.09 8.73
C THR A 247 -0.42 -24.94 9.69
N GLU A 248 0.74 -24.45 10.08
CA GLU A 248 1.65 -25.13 10.98
C GLU A 248 2.23 -24.12 11.98
N TRP A 249 2.14 -24.44 13.27
CA TRP A 249 2.86 -23.67 14.29
C TRP A 249 4.34 -24.03 14.24
N THR A 250 5.19 -23.05 14.06
CA THR A 250 6.63 -23.27 13.89
C THR A 250 7.44 -22.06 14.35
N THR A 251 8.76 -22.15 14.22
CA THR A 251 9.68 -21.05 14.54
C THR A 251 10.49 -20.68 13.30
N ARG A 252 10.56 -19.38 13.00
CA ARG A 252 11.40 -18.82 11.95
C ARG A 252 12.40 -17.84 12.57
N ASN A 253 13.70 -18.08 12.37
CA ASN A 253 14.78 -17.25 12.94
C ASN A 253 14.61 -16.93 14.43
N GLY A 254 14.16 -17.93 15.23
CA GLY A 254 13.95 -17.77 16.67
C GLY A 254 12.59 -17.20 17.08
N VAL A 255 11.74 -16.78 16.13
CA VAL A 255 10.41 -16.22 16.40
C VAL A 255 9.33 -17.24 16.12
N ALA A 256 8.51 -17.56 17.14
CA ALA A 256 7.37 -18.45 16.98
C ALA A 256 6.24 -17.80 16.15
N GLY A 257 5.46 -18.62 15.45
CA GLY A 257 4.36 -18.15 14.63
C GLY A 257 3.68 -19.25 13.82
N ARG A 258 2.77 -18.85 12.94
CA ARG A 258 2.10 -19.73 11.99
C ARG A 258 2.70 -19.61 10.60
N LEU A 259 3.11 -20.74 10.04
CA LEU A 259 3.41 -20.89 8.62
C LEU A 259 2.11 -21.27 7.91
N VAL A 260 1.62 -20.41 7.02
CA VAL A 260 0.42 -20.63 6.22
C VAL A 260 0.84 -21.01 4.82
N LYS A 261 0.44 -22.19 4.36
CA LYS A 261 0.88 -22.82 3.09
C LYS A 261 -0.30 -22.97 2.14
N GLY A 262 -0.10 -22.66 0.88
CA GLY A 262 -1.05 -23.01 -0.17
C GLY A 262 -1.14 -24.54 -0.37
N ARG A 263 -2.21 -24.98 -1.06
CA ARG A 263 -2.43 -26.39 -1.39
C ARG A 263 -2.23 -26.67 -2.87
N GLY A 264 -2.06 -27.91 -3.27
CA GLY A 264 -1.99 -28.33 -4.67
C GLY A 264 -0.87 -27.62 -5.43
N ALA A 265 -1.22 -26.91 -6.49
CA ALA A 265 -0.28 -26.14 -7.30
C ALA A 265 0.44 -25.01 -6.53
N TYR A 266 -0.11 -24.60 -5.38
CA TYR A 266 0.44 -23.56 -4.51
C TYR A 266 1.18 -24.09 -3.29
N ALA A 267 1.42 -25.40 -3.17
CA ALA A 267 2.04 -26.03 -2.00
C ALA A 267 3.46 -25.52 -1.68
N THR A 268 4.15 -24.94 -2.66
CA THR A 268 5.46 -24.29 -2.46
C THR A 268 5.37 -22.84 -2.03
N LYS A 269 4.17 -22.27 -2.02
CA LYS A 269 3.90 -20.88 -1.62
C LYS A 269 3.49 -20.83 -0.15
N SER A 270 4.08 -19.92 0.60
CA SER A 270 3.75 -19.74 2.02
C SER A 270 4.01 -18.33 2.49
N ILE A 271 3.31 -17.93 3.55
CA ILE A 271 3.61 -16.76 4.36
C ILE A 271 3.82 -17.17 5.81
N PHE A 272 4.62 -16.40 6.54
CA PHE A 272 4.82 -16.61 7.97
C PHE A 272 4.16 -15.48 8.74
N LEU A 273 3.28 -15.82 9.67
CA LEU A 273 2.61 -14.90 10.59
C LEU A 273 3.29 -15.01 11.96
N PRO A 274 4.09 -14.02 12.38
CA PRO A 274 4.76 -14.10 13.67
C PRO A 274 3.76 -13.94 14.82
N ALA A 275 3.99 -14.66 15.91
CA ALA A 275 3.22 -14.56 17.15
C ALA A 275 3.54 -13.27 17.87
N ALA A 276 3.01 -12.17 17.36
CA ALA A 276 3.33 -10.82 17.78
C ALA A 276 2.66 -10.41 19.11
N GLY A 277 1.71 -11.22 19.61
CA GLY A 277 0.91 -10.83 20.77
C GLY A 277 -0.01 -9.64 20.48
N LEU A 278 -0.41 -8.92 21.51
CA LEU A 278 -1.21 -7.70 21.40
C LEU A 278 -0.74 -6.63 22.39
N GLY A 279 -0.94 -5.36 22.02
CA GLY A 279 -0.74 -4.20 22.88
C GLY A 279 -1.99 -3.93 23.73
N TYR A 280 -1.79 -3.77 25.03
CA TYR A 280 -2.80 -3.37 25.97
C TYR A 280 -2.19 -2.39 26.98
N ASP A 281 -2.76 -1.20 27.11
CA ASP A 281 -2.16 -0.11 27.88
C ASP A 281 -0.70 0.14 27.47
N SER A 282 0.23 0.10 28.41
CA SER A 282 1.67 0.19 28.14
C SER A 282 2.33 -1.15 27.79
N ASP A 283 1.62 -2.28 27.89
CA ASP A 283 2.19 -3.61 27.84
C ASP A 283 2.02 -4.28 26.46
N LEU A 284 3.00 -5.13 26.15
CA LEU A 284 2.90 -6.13 25.09
C LEU A 284 2.63 -7.50 25.72
N THR A 285 1.45 -8.04 25.43
CA THR A 285 0.97 -9.30 26.03
C THR A 285 1.13 -10.45 25.05
N GLY A 286 1.74 -11.54 25.51
CA GLY A 286 1.85 -12.82 24.82
C GLY A 286 2.71 -12.87 23.56
N PRO A 287 3.77 -12.04 23.37
CA PRO A 287 4.66 -12.19 22.25
C PRO A 287 5.33 -13.57 22.29
N GLY A 288 5.43 -14.21 21.12
CA GLY A 288 5.94 -15.58 20.99
C GLY A 288 4.95 -16.69 21.38
N SER A 289 3.80 -16.36 21.97
CA SER A 289 2.79 -17.34 22.40
C SER A 289 1.54 -17.33 21.53
N TYR A 290 1.11 -16.17 21.09
CA TYR A 290 -0.02 -16.01 20.18
C TYR A 290 0.14 -14.77 19.28
N GLY A 291 -0.60 -14.72 18.19
CA GLY A 291 -0.64 -13.60 17.29
C GLY A 291 -2.07 -13.14 17.02
N ASN A 292 -2.22 -11.82 16.97
CA ASN A 292 -3.46 -11.15 16.64
C ASN A 292 -3.21 -10.20 15.49
N VAL A 293 -4.03 -10.29 14.45
CA VAL A 293 -3.88 -9.49 13.23
C VAL A 293 -5.22 -8.92 12.82
N TRP A 294 -5.33 -7.61 12.72
CA TRP A 294 -6.57 -6.92 12.37
C TRP A 294 -7.08 -7.24 10.96
N SER A 295 -8.39 -7.35 10.82
CA SER A 295 -9.10 -7.15 9.55
C SER A 295 -9.62 -5.72 9.43
N SER A 296 -10.09 -5.35 8.23
CA SER A 296 -10.77 -4.07 7.98
C SER A 296 -12.25 -4.08 8.39
N THR A 297 -12.79 -5.22 8.85
CA THR A 297 -14.22 -5.43 9.08
C THR A 297 -14.55 -5.25 10.55
N PRO A 298 -15.52 -4.39 10.95
CA PRO A 298 -16.00 -4.30 12.32
C PRO A 298 -16.78 -5.56 12.69
N TYR A 299 -16.83 -5.87 13.98
CA TYR A 299 -17.71 -6.93 14.49
C TYR A 299 -19.13 -6.37 14.62
N SER A 300 -20.11 -6.94 13.89
CA SER A 300 -21.46 -6.37 13.80
C SER A 300 -22.22 -6.41 15.12
N ASP A 301 -22.00 -7.44 15.93
CA ASP A 301 -22.78 -7.71 17.15
C ASP A 301 -22.27 -6.93 18.37
N TYR A 302 -21.07 -6.36 18.28
CA TYR A 302 -20.45 -5.62 19.38
C TYR A 302 -19.80 -4.34 18.85
N SER A 303 -20.27 -3.19 19.28
CA SER A 303 -19.81 -1.87 18.85
C SER A 303 -18.38 -1.51 19.28
N ASP A 304 -17.82 -2.27 20.18
CA ASP A 304 -16.48 -2.11 20.73
C ASP A 304 -15.43 -3.03 20.05
N ARG A 305 -15.88 -3.97 19.17
CA ARG A 305 -15.02 -4.99 18.57
C ARG A 305 -14.88 -4.87 17.06
N ALA A 306 -13.78 -5.43 16.58
CA ALA A 306 -13.55 -5.68 15.16
C ALA A 306 -13.02 -7.10 14.94
N TRP A 307 -13.24 -7.64 13.74
CA TRP A 307 -12.74 -8.94 13.36
C TRP A 307 -11.22 -8.90 13.16
N GLY A 308 -10.59 -10.00 13.52
CA GLY A 308 -9.19 -10.27 13.25
C GLY A 308 -8.94 -11.75 13.06
N LEU A 309 -7.69 -12.08 12.79
CA LEU A 309 -7.17 -13.43 12.80
C LEU A 309 -6.40 -13.63 14.10
N ASP A 310 -6.83 -14.61 14.90
CA ASP A 310 -6.20 -15.01 16.15
C ASP A 310 -5.57 -16.39 15.99
N PHE A 311 -4.35 -16.58 16.49
CA PHE A 311 -3.66 -17.84 16.38
C PHE A 311 -2.64 -18.05 17.51
N ASN A 312 -2.51 -19.32 17.88
CA ASN A 312 -1.51 -19.83 18.82
C ASN A 312 -1.06 -21.24 18.36
N SER A 313 -0.44 -22.03 19.21
CA SER A 313 0.00 -23.39 18.86
C SER A 313 -1.14 -24.36 18.54
N GLY A 314 -2.36 -24.13 19.08
CA GLY A 314 -3.53 -24.99 18.91
C GLY A 314 -4.59 -24.45 17.98
N GLU A 315 -4.66 -23.14 17.79
CA GLU A 315 -5.76 -22.44 17.11
C GLU A 315 -5.28 -21.57 15.97
N PHE A 316 -6.15 -21.43 14.95
CA PHE A 316 -6.00 -20.50 13.84
C PHE A 316 -7.41 -20.13 13.39
N ILE A 317 -7.96 -19.06 13.97
CA ILE A 317 -9.39 -18.74 13.90
C ILE A 317 -9.61 -17.24 13.63
N ARG A 318 -10.78 -16.91 13.11
CA ARG A 318 -11.26 -15.52 13.13
C ARG A 318 -11.84 -15.21 14.52
N TYR A 319 -11.48 -14.06 15.06
CA TYR A 319 -11.91 -13.67 16.39
C TYR A 319 -12.23 -12.16 16.47
N GLY A 320 -13.23 -11.80 17.28
CA GLY A 320 -13.60 -10.42 17.55
C GLY A 320 -12.85 -9.85 18.75
N SER A 321 -11.95 -8.91 18.51
CA SER A 321 -11.15 -8.26 19.55
C SER A 321 -11.58 -6.83 19.79
N ASP A 322 -11.37 -6.31 21.01
CA ASP A 322 -11.64 -4.93 21.36
C ASP A 322 -10.80 -3.97 20.53
N ARG A 323 -11.44 -2.98 19.89
CA ARG A 323 -10.82 -2.09 18.89
C ARG A 323 -9.66 -1.26 19.42
N TYR A 324 -9.57 -1.04 20.72
CA TYR A 324 -8.46 -0.29 21.35
C TYR A 324 -7.20 -1.11 21.56
N PHE A 325 -7.25 -2.44 21.40
CA PHE A 325 -6.03 -3.24 21.45
C PHE A 325 -5.10 -2.92 20.30
N GLY A 326 -3.80 -2.93 20.58
CA GLY A 326 -2.77 -2.83 19.58
C GLY A 326 -2.52 -4.18 18.93
N GLN A 327 -2.89 -4.34 17.66
CA GLN A 327 -2.61 -5.57 16.91
C GLN A 327 -1.82 -5.28 15.65
N SER A 328 -1.10 -6.29 15.17
CA SER A 328 -0.39 -6.22 13.89
C SER A 328 -1.35 -6.12 12.71
N VAL A 329 -0.85 -5.68 11.57
CA VAL A 329 -1.57 -5.69 10.29
C VAL A 329 -0.75 -6.46 9.26
N ARG A 330 -1.34 -7.51 8.67
CA ARG A 330 -0.79 -8.24 7.53
C ARG A 330 -1.49 -7.77 6.26
N PRO A 331 -0.83 -6.98 5.41
CA PRO A 331 -1.44 -6.48 4.19
C PRO A 331 -1.73 -7.58 3.17
N LEU A 332 -2.73 -7.32 2.35
CA LEU A 332 -2.90 -8.02 1.09
C LEU A 332 -3.18 -7.04 -0.05
N ARG A 333 -3.02 -7.50 -1.26
CA ARG A 333 -3.46 -6.82 -2.48
C ARG A 333 -4.13 -7.83 -3.40
N GLY A 334 -5.02 -7.38 -4.24
CA GLY A 334 -5.69 -8.23 -5.22
C GLY A 334 -7.17 -7.95 -5.30
N PHE A 335 -7.78 -8.68 -6.17
CA PHE A 335 -9.11 -8.41 -6.68
C PHE A 335 -10.16 -8.65 -5.58
N ALA A 336 -10.74 -7.55 -5.08
CA ALA A 336 -12.11 -7.67 -4.61
C ALA A 336 -12.96 -7.98 -5.86
N LYS A 337 -13.48 -9.20 -5.95
CA LYS A 337 -14.53 -9.52 -6.91
C LYS A 337 -15.82 -8.87 -6.50
#